data_770453dee218e3bff48d934c476273e2
#
_entry.id   770453dee218e3bff48d934c476273e2
#
_cell.length_a   1.000
_cell.length_b   1.000
_cell.length_c   1.000
_cell.angle_alpha   90.00
_cell.angle_beta   90.00
_cell.angle_gamma   90.00
#
_symmetry.space_group_name_H-M   'P 1'
#
loop_
_entity.id
_entity.type
_entity.pdbx_description
1 polymer ?
#
loop_
_entity_poly.entity_id
_entity_poly.type
_entity_poly.pdbx_seq_one_letter_code
_entity_poly.pdbx_strand_id
1 'polypeptide(L)'
;YYVDNLAQNIKRGMVNKARRGEFPVEAPVGYLNNRLTRKIDVDSKSGRYIKKAFQLYATGKYSYRQIGEWLFKKGVIAKNRKATRPHPLVDHGVNHMLTNTFYYGEFYYAGEVYHGTHKTLITKKLFDQVQGVMLTRTKNQKRNYNFAFTGLVKCGACGYMVTAEEHKKY
;
A
#
# COMPACT_ATOMS: atom_id res chain seq x y z
N TYR A 1 27.77 4.06 22.31
CA TYR A 1 28.62 4.77 21.30
C TYR A 1 28.83 4.01 20.02
N TYR A 2 29.35 2.74 20.04
CA TYR A 2 29.64 1.98 18.81
C TYR A 2 28.37 1.63 18.02
N VAL A 3 27.34 1.15 18.69
CA VAL A 3 26.05 0.75 18.08
C VAL A 3 25.33 1.98 17.49
N ASP A 4 25.39 3.12 18.18
CA ASP A 4 24.76 4.36 17.71
C ASP A 4 25.44 4.89 16.46
N ASN A 5 26.78 4.88 16.43
CA ASN A 5 27.56 5.26 15.26
C ASN A 5 27.29 4.35 14.06
N LEU A 6 27.18 3.03 14.29
CA LEU A 6 26.84 2.06 13.25
C LEU A 6 25.43 2.33 12.67
N ALA A 7 24.46 2.54 13.53
CA ALA A 7 23.09 2.85 13.12
C ALA A 7 23.00 4.14 12.30
N GLN A 8 23.72 5.18 12.71
CA GLN A 8 23.79 6.46 11.97
C GLN A 8 24.46 6.27 10.60
N ASN A 9 25.56 5.51 10.52
CA ASN A 9 26.25 5.26 9.26
C ASN A 9 25.37 4.48 8.28
N ILE A 10 24.65 3.46 8.76
CA ILE A 10 23.68 2.72 7.95
C ILE A 10 22.58 3.67 7.44
N LYS A 11 21.99 4.50 8.31
CA LYS A 11 20.98 5.47 7.94
C LYS A 11 21.47 6.46 6.88
N ARG A 12 22.67 7.02 7.05
CA ARG A 12 23.31 7.90 6.05
C ARG A 12 23.51 7.19 4.72
N GLY A 13 23.99 5.93 4.73
CA GLY A 13 24.16 5.11 3.55
C GLY A 13 22.85 4.88 2.79
N MET A 14 21.75 4.61 3.51
CA MET A 14 20.42 4.43 2.93
C MET A 14 19.87 5.73 2.31
N VAL A 15 20.04 6.89 2.97
CA VAL A 15 19.65 8.19 2.42
C VAL A 15 20.46 8.52 1.16
N ASN A 16 21.77 8.29 1.16
CA ASN A 16 22.60 8.49 -0.02
C ASN A 16 22.18 7.58 -1.19
N LYS A 17 21.75 6.35 -0.89
CA LYS A 17 21.18 5.43 -1.88
C LYS A 17 19.88 6.00 -2.47
N ALA A 18 18.98 6.50 -1.63
CA ALA A 18 17.73 7.14 -2.05
C ALA A 18 17.97 8.36 -2.94
N ARG A 19 18.94 9.23 -2.59
CA ARG A 19 19.34 10.41 -3.38
C ARG A 19 19.81 10.05 -4.80
N ARG A 20 20.37 8.86 -4.99
CA ARG A 20 20.73 8.34 -6.33
C ARG A 20 19.55 7.72 -7.07
N GLY A 21 18.34 7.79 -6.52
CA GLY A 21 17.15 7.15 -7.08
C GLY A 21 17.09 5.63 -6.88
N GLU A 22 17.95 5.08 -6.03
CA GLU A 22 17.95 3.66 -5.71
C GLU A 22 17.13 3.41 -4.45
N PHE A 23 16.09 2.58 -4.53
CA PHE A 23 15.24 2.26 -3.38
C PHE A 23 16.02 1.52 -2.30
N PRO A 24 16.10 2.05 -1.05
CA PRO A 24 17.01 1.51 -0.03
C PRO A 24 16.46 0.30 0.71
N VAL A 25 15.17 -0.02 0.57
CA VAL A 25 14.50 -1.12 1.25
C VAL A 25 14.15 -2.27 0.31
N GLU A 26 13.46 -3.29 0.82
CA GLU A 26 13.05 -4.44 0.03
C GLU A 26 12.09 -4.06 -1.10
N ALA A 27 12.34 -4.59 -2.30
CA ALA A 27 11.51 -4.35 -3.47
C ALA A 27 10.06 -4.78 -3.23
N PRO A 28 9.05 -3.98 -3.63
CA PRO A 28 7.65 -4.35 -3.49
C PRO A 28 7.26 -5.54 -4.37
N VAL A 29 6.05 -6.06 -4.18
CA VAL A 29 5.53 -7.20 -4.97
C VAL A 29 5.52 -6.83 -6.46
N GLY A 30 5.97 -7.74 -7.33
CA GLY A 30 6.13 -7.48 -8.77
C GLY A 30 7.54 -7.04 -9.16
N TYR A 31 8.43 -6.87 -8.17
CA TYR A 31 9.84 -6.57 -8.37
C TYR A 31 10.75 -7.51 -7.59
N LEU A 32 11.99 -7.64 -8.05
CA LEU A 32 13.04 -8.44 -7.44
C LEU A 32 14.27 -7.59 -7.16
N ASN A 33 14.90 -7.83 -6.01
CA ASN A 33 16.23 -7.29 -5.72
C ASN A 33 17.29 -8.11 -6.46
N ASN A 34 17.94 -7.51 -7.43
CA ASN A 34 19.06 -8.13 -8.13
C ASN A 34 20.32 -7.98 -7.26
N ARG A 35 20.84 -9.11 -6.79
CA ARG A 35 22.05 -9.13 -5.92
C ARG A 35 23.32 -8.77 -6.66
N LEU A 36 23.39 -9.04 -7.96
CA LEU A 36 24.58 -8.79 -8.77
C LEU A 36 24.70 -7.29 -9.09
N THR A 37 23.63 -6.71 -9.60
CA THR A 37 23.60 -5.28 -10.01
C THR A 37 23.25 -4.34 -8.86
N ARG A 38 22.79 -4.87 -7.71
CA ARG A 38 22.22 -4.13 -6.57
C ARG A 38 21.04 -3.23 -6.91
N LYS A 39 20.44 -3.44 -8.09
CA LYS A 39 19.27 -2.72 -8.59
C LYS A 39 17.99 -3.50 -8.36
N ILE A 40 16.87 -2.84 -8.58
CA ILE A 40 15.54 -3.47 -8.53
C ILE A 40 15.07 -3.68 -9.96
N ASP A 41 14.84 -4.94 -10.30
CA ASP A 41 14.35 -5.36 -11.61
C ASP A 41 12.88 -5.77 -11.52
N VAL A 42 12.15 -5.64 -12.63
CA VAL A 42 10.77 -6.12 -12.74
C VAL A 42 10.78 -7.66 -12.73
N ASP A 43 9.99 -8.25 -11.87
CA ASP A 43 9.74 -9.70 -11.91
C ASP A 43 8.91 -10.05 -13.15
N SER A 44 9.51 -10.79 -14.08
CA SER A 44 8.87 -11.21 -15.33
C SER A 44 7.61 -12.05 -15.11
N LYS A 45 7.53 -12.78 -13.99
CA LYS A 45 6.38 -13.64 -13.65
C LYS A 45 5.23 -12.83 -13.06
N SER A 46 5.51 -12.00 -12.06
CA SER A 46 4.47 -11.28 -11.30
C SER A 46 4.18 -9.86 -11.80
N GLY A 47 5.16 -9.16 -12.38
CA GLY A 47 5.02 -7.76 -12.77
C GLY A 47 3.85 -7.48 -13.72
N ARG A 48 3.63 -8.35 -14.71
CA ARG A 48 2.48 -8.23 -15.63
C ARG A 48 1.14 -8.32 -14.93
N TYR A 49 1.04 -9.16 -13.90
CA TYR A 49 -0.20 -9.33 -13.13
C TYR A 49 -0.45 -8.16 -12.20
N ILE A 50 0.61 -7.57 -11.63
CA ILE A 50 0.49 -6.33 -10.86
C ILE A 50 -0.07 -5.20 -11.72
N LYS A 51 0.50 -4.98 -12.92
CA LYS A 51 -0.05 -3.99 -13.87
C LYS A 51 -1.54 -4.25 -14.16
N LYS A 52 -1.92 -5.50 -14.40
CA LYS A 52 -3.32 -5.89 -14.67
C LYS A 52 -4.21 -5.66 -13.44
N ALA A 53 -3.72 -5.89 -12.22
CA ALA A 53 -4.45 -5.63 -10.99
C ALA A 53 -4.80 -4.14 -10.84
N PHE A 54 -3.88 -3.22 -11.14
CA PHE A 54 -4.16 -1.78 -11.18
C PHE A 54 -5.26 -1.45 -12.20
N GLN A 55 -5.19 -2.01 -13.41
CA GLN A 55 -6.21 -1.81 -14.44
C GLN A 55 -7.60 -2.33 -13.99
N LEU A 56 -7.66 -3.52 -13.41
CA LEU A 56 -8.91 -4.10 -12.90
C LEU A 56 -9.51 -3.25 -11.78
N TYR A 57 -8.70 -2.80 -10.83
CA TYR A 57 -9.17 -1.95 -9.75
C TYR A 57 -9.64 -0.57 -10.23
N ALA A 58 -8.97 0.03 -11.22
CA ALA A 58 -9.35 1.30 -11.82
C ALA A 58 -10.77 1.28 -12.44
N THR A 59 -11.30 0.10 -12.82
CA THR A 59 -12.69 -0.03 -13.29
C THR A 59 -13.74 0.21 -12.20
N GLY A 60 -13.35 0.22 -10.92
CA GLY A 60 -14.26 0.37 -9.79
C GLY A 60 -15.12 -0.88 -9.47
N LYS A 61 -15.00 -1.96 -10.25
CA LYS A 61 -15.85 -3.16 -10.10
C LYS A 61 -15.32 -4.18 -9.08
N TYR A 62 -14.03 -4.15 -8.78
CA TYR A 62 -13.36 -5.16 -7.95
C TYR A 62 -13.02 -4.62 -6.56
N SER A 63 -13.31 -5.41 -5.51
CA SER A 63 -12.85 -5.14 -4.14
C SER A 63 -11.38 -5.52 -3.96
N TYR A 64 -10.74 -5.07 -2.85
CA TYR A 64 -9.38 -5.48 -2.50
C TYR A 64 -9.25 -7.00 -2.39
N ARG A 65 -10.21 -7.64 -1.74
CA ARG A 65 -10.25 -9.09 -1.56
C ARG A 65 -10.27 -9.83 -2.89
N GLN A 66 -11.13 -9.41 -3.82
CA GLN A 66 -11.21 -10.01 -5.15
C GLN A 66 -9.91 -9.86 -5.96
N ILE A 67 -9.24 -8.69 -5.84
CA ILE A 67 -7.93 -8.48 -6.45
C ILE A 67 -6.87 -9.39 -5.82
N GLY A 68 -6.86 -9.52 -4.49
CA GLY A 68 -5.92 -10.40 -3.77
C GLY A 68 -6.09 -11.87 -4.16
N GLU A 69 -7.32 -12.37 -4.22
CA GLU A 69 -7.63 -13.74 -4.67
C GLU A 69 -7.25 -13.97 -6.13
N TRP A 70 -7.53 -12.99 -7.01
CA TRP A 70 -7.15 -13.05 -8.41
C TRP A 70 -5.63 -13.12 -8.59
N LEU A 71 -4.88 -12.28 -7.87
CA LEU A 71 -3.42 -12.31 -7.87
C LEU A 71 -2.87 -13.66 -7.39
N PHE A 72 -3.45 -14.21 -6.32
CA PHE A 72 -3.06 -15.51 -5.80
C PHE A 72 -3.28 -16.66 -6.80
N LYS A 73 -4.42 -16.68 -7.50
CA LYS A 73 -4.70 -17.62 -8.60
C LYS A 73 -3.69 -17.51 -9.76
N LYS A 74 -3.05 -16.34 -9.92
CA LYS A 74 -1.98 -16.11 -10.91
C LYS A 74 -0.57 -16.39 -10.37
N GLY A 75 -0.46 -16.93 -9.15
CA GLY A 75 0.81 -17.28 -8.52
C GLY A 75 1.54 -16.09 -7.87
N VAL A 76 0.87 -14.94 -7.72
CA VAL A 76 1.41 -13.81 -6.99
C VAL A 76 1.07 -13.96 -5.51
N ILE A 77 2.08 -14.19 -4.69
CA ILE A 77 1.94 -14.42 -3.25
C ILE A 77 2.42 -13.22 -2.44
N ALA A 78 1.90 -13.08 -1.22
CA ALA A 78 2.37 -12.07 -0.29
C ALA A 78 3.81 -12.39 0.16
N LYS A 79 4.67 -11.36 0.17
CA LYS A 79 6.03 -11.46 0.73
C LYS A 79 5.94 -11.36 2.25
N ASN A 80 5.78 -12.48 2.93
CA ASN A 80 5.82 -12.54 4.38
C ASN A 80 6.92 -13.50 4.83
N ARG A 81 7.97 -12.96 5.44
CA ARG A 81 9.13 -13.76 5.93
C ARG A 81 8.77 -14.74 7.03
N LYS A 82 7.68 -14.49 7.77
CA LYS A 82 7.22 -15.33 8.87
C LYS A 82 6.15 -16.34 8.46
N ALA A 83 5.61 -16.26 7.24
CA ALA A 83 4.58 -17.18 6.79
C ALA A 83 5.18 -18.51 6.35
N THR A 84 4.72 -19.59 6.97
CA THR A 84 5.15 -20.97 6.66
C THR A 84 4.53 -21.47 5.34
N ARG A 85 3.44 -20.85 4.90
CA ARG A 85 2.70 -21.24 3.68
C ARG A 85 2.42 -20.03 2.79
N PRO A 86 2.41 -20.22 1.44
CA PRO A 86 1.98 -19.18 0.52
C PRO A 86 0.54 -18.78 0.83
N HIS A 87 0.28 -17.47 0.92
CA HIS A 87 -1.07 -16.94 1.14
C HIS A 87 -1.35 -15.76 0.21
N PRO A 88 -2.63 -15.48 -0.11
CA PRO A 88 -3.01 -14.33 -0.92
C PRO A 88 -2.63 -13.02 -0.23
N LEU A 89 -2.49 -11.95 -1.02
CA LEU A 89 -2.46 -10.60 -0.47
C LEU A 89 -3.83 -10.33 0.16
N VAL A 90 -3.85 -10.11 1.48
CA VAL A 90 -5.04 -9.68 2.20
C VAL A 90 -5.38 -8.22 1.85
N ASP A 91 -6.57 -7.75 2.22
CA ASP A 91 -7.08 -6.42 1.88
C ASP A 91 -6.08 -5.28 2.18
N HIS A 92 -5.43 -5.31 3.35
CA HIS A 92 -4.38 -4.36 3.71
C HIS A 92 -3.18 -4.42 2.75
N GLY A 93 -2.74 -5.62 2.38
CA GLY A 93 -1.62 -5.83 1.44
C GLY A 93 -1.94 -5.31 0.03
N VAL A 94 -3.17 -5.52 -0.44
CA VAL A 94 -3.64 -4.99 -1.72
C VAL A 94 -3.76 -3.46 -1.66
N ASN A 95 -4.32 -2.92 -0.58
CA ASN A 95 -4.39 -1.47 -0.37
C ASN A 95 -2.98 -0.85 -0.40
N HIS A 96 -2.04 -1.41 0.38
CA HIS A 96 -0.64 -0.95 0.40
C HIS A 96 0.03 -1.03 -0.99
N MET A 97 -0.25 -2.08 -1.76
CA MET A 97 0.22 -2.21 -3.14
C MET A 97 -0.34 -1.09 -4.02
N LEU A 98 -1.65 -0.85 -3.99
CA LEU A 98 -2.32 0.13 -4.85
C LEU A 98 -2.03 1.59 -4.48
N THR A 99 -1.61 1.87 -3.24
CA THR A 99 -1.21 3.23 -2.77
C THR A 99 0.29 3.49 -2.89
N ASN A 100 1.09 2.48 -3.25
CA ASN A 100 2.54 2.61 -3.32
C ASN A 100 2.97 3.35 -4.59
N THR A 101 3.56 4.52 -4.42
CA THR A 101 4.06 5.39 -5.50
C THR A 101 5.21 4.78 -6.29
N PHE A 102 5.89 3.78 -5.74
CA PHE A 102 7.00 3.08 -6.37
C PHE A 102 6.63 2.52 -7.76
N TYR A 103 5.41 2.09 -7.96
CA TYR A 103 4.97 1.47 -9.22
C TYR A 103 4.96 2.42 -10.43
N TYR A 104 4.85 3.74 -10.20
CA TYR A 104 4.96 4.73 -11.28
C TYR A 104 6.28 5.51 -11.28
N GLY A 105 7.21 5.17 -10.39
CA GLY A 105 8.58 5.67 -10.44
C GLY A 105 8.99 6.64 -9.34
N GLU A 106 8.15 6.89 -8.34
CA GLU A 106 8.47 7.72 -7.18
C GLU A 106 8.45 6.88 -5.91
N PHE A 107 9.25 7.25 -4.92
CA PHE A 107 9.18 6.61 -3.60
C PHE A 107 9.49 7.61 -2.48
N TYR A 108 8.88 7.34 -1.33
CA TYR A 108 9.09 8.13 -0.13
C TYR A 108 10.10 7.43 0.78
N TYR A 109 11.11 8.18 1.25
CA TYR A 109 12.09 7.69 2.20
C TYR A 109 12.61 8.82 3.09
N ALA A 110 12.74 8.58 4.40
CA ALA A 110 13.28 9.52 5.40
C ALA A 110 12.68 10.95 5.38
N GLY A 111 11.41 11.09 5.02
CA GLY A 111 10.70 12.38 5.00
C GLY A 111 10.66 13.06 3.63
N GLU A 112 11.32 12.51 2.63
CA GLU A 112 11.43 13.12 1.29
C GLU A 112 10.94 12.16 0.19
N VAL A 113 10.50 12.73 -0.93
CA VAL A 113 10.11 12.00 -2.15
C VAL A 113 11.28 11.97 -3.11
N TYR A 114 11.58 10.81 -3.66
CA TYR A 114 12.66 10.60 -4.61
C TYR A 114 12.15 9.99 -5.91
N HIS A 115 12.76 10.35 -7.03
CA HIS A 115 12.53 9.70 -8.31
C HIS A 115 13.40 8.44 -8.43
N GLY A 116 12.73 7.30 -8.69
CA GLY A 116 13.38 6.01 -8.82
C GLY A 116 14.00 5.79 -10.20
N THR A 117 15.16 5.13 -10.24
CA THR A 117 15.83 4.70 -11.49
C THR A 117 15.31 3.36 -12.01
N HIS A 118 14.40 2.71 -11.27
CA HIS A 118 13.83 1.41 -11.63
C HIS A 118 12.79 1.53 -12.75
N LYS A 119 12.58 0.43 -13.47
CA LYS A 119 11.55 0.37 -14.52
C LYS A 119 10.15 0.40 -13.91
N THR A 120 9.32 1.35 -14.33
CA THR A 120 7.93 1.50 -13.87
C THR A 120 7.02 0.41 -14.44
N LEU A 121 6.04 -0.05 -13.66
CA LEU A 121 5.01 -1.00 -14.10
C LEU A 121 3.76 -0.32 -14.61
N ILE A 122 3.45 0.87 -14.09
CA ILE A 122 2.25 1.63 -14.42
C ILE A 122 2.60 3.08 -14.73
N THR A 123 1.67 3.79 -15.33
CA THR A 123 1.75 5.25 -15.54
C THR A 123 1.14 5.99 -14.35
N LYS A 124 1.57 7.24 -14.13
CA LYS A 124 0.97 8.10 -13.11
C LYS A 124 -0.54 8.28 -13.33
N LYS A 125 -0.99 8.43 -14.58
CA LYS A 125 -2.41 8.52 -14.93
C LYS A 125 -3.23 7.35 -14.40
N LEU A 126 -2.74 6.11 -14.59
CA LEU A 126 -3.43 4.93 -14.07
C LEU A 126 -3.43 4.89 -12.54
N PHE A 127 -2.33 5.29 -11.91
CA PHE A 127 -2.24 5.40 -10.45
C PHE A 127 -3.29 6.39 -9.91
N ASP A 128 -3.38 7.59 -10.48
CA ASP A 128 -4.34 8.63 -10.06
C ASP A 128 -5.80 8.17 -10.25
N GLN A 129 -6.11 7.43 -11.33
CA GLN A 129 -7.42 6.80 -11.52
C GLN A 129 -7.76 5.84 -10.38
N VAL A 130 -6.80 5.00 -9.97
CA VAL A 130 -6.97 4.07 -8.84
C VAL A 130 -7.22 4.83 -7.54
N GLN A 131 -6.45 5.90 -7.25
CA GLN A 131 -6.69 6.74 -6.07
C GLN A 131 -8.08 7.39 -6.10
N GLY A 132 -8.54 7.85 -7.25
CA GLY A 132 -9.90 8.39 -7.42
C GLY A 132 -10.98 7.37 -7.04
N VAL A 133 -10.86 6.11 -7.50
CA VAL A 133 -11.77 5.02 -7.13
C VAL A 133 -11.76 4.74 -5.62
N MET A 134 -10.57 4.75 -4.99
CA MET A 134 -10.45 4.55 -3.55
C MET A 134 -11.18 5.64 -2.75
N LEU A 135 -10.96 6.90 -3.11
CA LEU A 135 -11.61 8.05 -2.45
C LEU A 135 -13.14 8.01 -2.58
N THR A 136 -13.65 7.63 -3.77
CA THR A 136 -15.09 7.52 -4.00
C THR A 136 -15.71 6.42 -3.12
N ARG A 137 -15.04 5.28 -2.98
CA ARG A 137 -15.51 4.17 -2.13
C ARG A 137 -15.53 4.54 -0.65
N THR A 138 -14.52 5.26 -0.17
CA THR A 138 -14.46 5.69 1.24
C THR A 138 -15.61 6.65 1.57
N LYS A 139 -15.97 7.55 0.65
CA LYS A 139 -17.09 8.48 0.83
C LYS A 139 -18.47 7.81 0.82
N ASN A 140 -18.60 6.68 0.12
CA ASN A 140 -19.88 5.96 -0.04
C ASN A 140 -20.11 4.87 1.01
N GLN A 141 -19.35 4.79 2.09
CA GLN A 141 -19.73 3.94 3.23
C GLN A 141 -21.01 4.51 3.85
N LYS A 142 -22.15 3.92 3.44
CA LYS A 142 -23.44 4.19 4.10
C LYS A 142 -23.30 3.78 5.57
N ARG A 143 -23.55 4.73 6.47
CA ARG A 143 -23.76 4.40 7.89
C ARG A 143 -24.99 3.50 7.96
N ASN A 144 -24.84 2.29 8.44
CA ASN A 144 -25.93 1.30 8.52
C ASN A 144 -27.06 1.76 9.47
N TYR A 145 -26.79 2.74 10.33
CA TYR A 145 -27.73 3.27 11.30
C TYR A 145 -27.77 4.78 11.24
N ASN A 146 -28.98 5.33 11.19
CA ASN A 146 -29.22 6.75 11.19
C ASN A 146 -29.87 7.13 12.53
N PHE A 147 -29.06 7.44 13.53
CA PHE A 147 -29.56 7.89 14.83
C PHE A 147 -29.91 9.40 14.76
N ALA A 148 -31.08 9.76 15.25
CA ALA A 148 -31.65 11.10 15.11
C ALA A 148 -30.76 12.25 15.64
N PHE A 149 -29.92 11.98 16.62
CA PHE A 149 -29.06 13.00 17.26
C PHE A 149 -27.56 12.80 17.01
N THR A 150 -27.19 12.02 15.98
CA THR A 150 -25.76 11.83 15.63
C THR A 150 -25.11 13.15 15.26
N GLY A 151 -24.06 13.51 15.99
CA GLY A 151 -23.30 14.75 15.75
C GLY A 151 -23.85 16.00 16.45
N LEU A 152 -24.97 15.92 17.15
CA LEU A 152 -25.58 17.05 17.86
C LEU A 152 -25.25 17.06 19.36
N VAL A 153 -25.02 15.89 19.97
CA VAL A 153 -24.81 15.76 21.40
C VAL A 153 -23.32 15.68 21.72
N LYS A 154 -22.85 16.54 22.61
CA LYS A 154 -21.49 16.53 23.14
C LYS A 154 -21.50 16.21 24.63
N CYS A 155 -20.49 15.46 25.09
CA CYS A 155 -20.28 15.18 26.49
C CYS A 155 -19.97 16.49 27.28
N GLY A 156 -20.74 16.80 28.32
CA GLY A 156 -20.53 18.02 29.12
C GLY A 156 -19.21 18.02 29.92
N ALA A 157 -18.63 16.85 30.21
CA ALA A 157 -17.38 16.73 30.94
C ALA A 157 -16.11 16.82 30.07
N CYS A 158 -16.10 16.17 28.86
CA CYS A 158 -14.91 16.08 28.03
C CYS A 158 -15.04 16.75 26.65
N GLY A 159 -16.22 17.25 26.27
CA GLY A 159 -16.49 17.90 25.02
C GLY A 159 -16.52 16.99 23.80
N TYR A 160 -16.24 15.69 23.91
CA TYR A 160 -16.31 14.74 22.80
C TYR A 160 -17.75 14.47 22.37
N MET A 161 -17.90 14.13 21.09
CA MET A 161 -19.19 13.78 20.51
C MET A 161 -19.71 12.47 21.06
N VAL A 162 -20.98 12.44 21.50
CA VAL A 162 -21.66 11.22 21.94
C VAL A 162 -22.16 10.48 20.70
N THR A 163 -21.80 9.19 20.60
CA THR A 163 -22.28 8.29 19.53
C THR A 163 -23.31 7.32 20.10
N ALA A 164 -24.36 7.07 19.33
CA ALA A 164 -25.36 6.06 19.70
C ALA A 164 -24.93 4.68 19.18
N GLU A 165 -25.23 3.64 19.94
CA GLU A 165 -24.95 2.26 19.65
C GLU A 165 -26.19 1.41 19.86
N GLU A 166 -26.41 0.40 19.01
CA GLU A 166 -27.50 -0.55 19.13
C GLU A 166 -26.98 -1.86 19.71
N HIS A 167 -27.42 -2.20 20.93
CA HIS A 167 -27.15 -3.48 21.54
C HIS A 167 -28.25 -4.48 21.22
N LYS A 168 -27.94 -5.56 20.47
CA LYS A 168 -28.84 -6.70 20.35
C LYS A 168 -28.90 -7.41 21.70
N LYS A 169 -30.07 -7.37 22.35
CA LYS A 169 -30.35 -8.29 23.47
C LYS A 169 -30.53 -9.70 22.90
N TYR A 170 -29.70 -10.62 23.34
CA TYR A 170 -29.87 -12.05 23.09
C TYR A 170 -30.92 -12.63 24.03
#